data_2c98e6c03a8121e811edbf92be076949
#
_entry.id   2c98e6c03a8121e811edbf92be076949
#
_cell.length_a   1.000
_cell.length_b   1.000
_cell.length_c   1.000
_cell.angle_alpha   90.00
_cell.angle_beta   90.00
_cell.angle_gamma   90.00
#
_symmetry.space_group_name_H-M   'P 1'
#
loop_
_entity.id
_entity.type
_entity.pdbx_description
1 polymer ?
#
loop_
_entity_poly.entity_id
_entity_poly.type
_entity_poly.pdbx_seq_one_letter_code
_entity_poly.pdbx_strand_id
1 'polypeptide(L)'
;MDAFIKFLQAFFSFVIIIPLSLFCLLPLKNQLKYPISKIVTLFLCSFIILGSLSSIVMTAFDIQNLNFVLFPDLVIFFFLIKSVTKAGTARCLFVFISVCCLISFFSLYSYFINSFFQEEISRGVNTSYSLIQMGLSVAAMGALVPLTKYYAWMIDNINIGKVWYLFSILPIALMMSTIYTIPISYANIRVGKVYAKGFIITIFELALYLICLLYTSDAADEGLGVD
;
A
#
# COMPACT_ATOMS: atom_id res chain seq x y z
N MET A 1 -22.40 -22.81 9.57
CA MET A 1 -22.67 -21.40 9.23
C MET A 1 -21.51 -20.50 9.62
N ASP A 2 -20.94 -20.69 10.80
CA ASP A 2 -19.86 -19.83 11.32
C ASP A 2 -18.54 -19.89 10.53
N ALA A 3 -18.13 -21.08 10.05
CA ALA A 3 -16.89 -21.21 9.26
C ALA A 3 -16.96 -20.48 7.90
N PHE A 4 -18.11 -20.51 7.24
CA PHE A 4 -18.30 -19.81 5.97
C PHE A 4 -18.31 -18.29 6.15
N ILE A 5 -18.91 -17.79 7.23
CA ILE A 5 -18.90 -16.37 7.56
C ILE A 5 -17.46 -15.91 7.89
N LYS A 6 -16.72 -16.68 8.68
CA LYS A 6 -15.30 -16.41 8.96
C LYS A 6 -14.46 -16.37 7.70
N PHE A 7 -14.68 -17.32 6.78
CA PHE A 7 -14.01 -17.34 5.47
C PHE A 7 -14.30 -16.10 4.67
N LEU A 8 -15.57 -15.69 4.55
CA LEU A 8 -15.95 -14.49 3.80
C LEU A 8 -15.34 -13.23 4.43
N GLN A 9 -15.37 -13.10 5.74
CA GLN A 9 -14.78 -11.98 6.45
C GLN A 9 -13.26 -11.90 6.19
N ALA A 10 -12.56 -13.04 6.26
CA ALA A 10 -11.14 -13.13 5.95
C ALA A 10 -10.89 -12.72 4.48
N PHE A 11 -11.65 -13.25 3.53
CA PHE A 11 -11.53 -12.93 2.11
C PHE A 11 -11.71 -11.43 1.84
N PHE A 12 -12.70 -10.80 2.45
CA PHE A 12 -12.92 -9.36 2.32
C PHE A 12 -11.76 -8.52 2.86
N SER A 13 -11.01 -9.02 3.83
CA SER A 13 -9.83 -8.31 4.34
C SER A 13 -8.68 -8.24 3.35
N PHE A 14 -8.61 -9.19 2.40
CA PHE A 14 -7.62 -9.17 1.32
C PHE A 14 -8.00 -8.25 0.15
N VAL A 15 -9.21 -7.69 0.12
CA VAL A 15 -9.67 -6.79 -0.97
C VAL A 15 -8.76 -5.56 -1.13
N ILE A 16 -8.03 -5.16 -0.07
CA ILE A 16 -7.04 -4.07 -0.13
C ILE A 16 -5.92 -4.31 -1.15
N ILE A 17 -5.67 -5.56 -1.53
CA ILE A 17 -4.67 -5.90 -2.56
C ILE A 17 -5.07 -5.35 -3.94
N ILE A 18 -6.36 -5.16 -4.22
CA ILE A 18 -6.84 -4.62 -5.50
C ILE A 18 -6.38 -3.17 -5.70
N PRO A 19 -6.71 -2.20 -4.82
CA PRO A 19 -6.19 -0.84 -4.96
C PRO A 19 -4.67 -0.78 -4.87
N LEU A 20 -4.01 -1.60 -4.02
CA LEU A 20 -2.56 -1.71 -3.98
C LEU A 20 -1.97 -2.02 -5.36
N SER A 21 -2.51 -3.01 -6.04
CA SER A 21 -2.07 -3.41 -7.37
C SER A 21 -2.23 -2.28 -8.39
N LEU A 22 -3.36 -1.59 -8.37
CA LEU A 22 -3.63 -0.47 -9.26
C LEU A 22 -2.68 0.71 -9.01
N PHE A 23 -2.44 1.08 -7.74
CA PHE A 23 -1.49 2.12 -7.37
C PHE A 23 -0.06 1.80 -7.82
N CYS A 24 0.35 0.52 -7.79
CA CYS A 24 1.66 0.10 -8.30
C CYS A 24 1.75 0.16 -9.83
N LEU A 25 0.68 -0.19 -10.54
CA LEU A 25 0.68 -0.24 -12.01
C LEU A 25 0.58 1.15 -12.66
N LEU A 26 -0.10 2.11 -12.03
CA LEU A 26 -0.26 3.45 -12.56
C LEU A 26 1.07 4.18 -12.86
N PRO A 27 2.04 4.25 -11.93
CA PRO A 27 3.34 4.85 -12.21
C PRO A 27 4.19 4.06 -13.23
N LEU A 28 3.96 2.75 -13.33
CA LEU A 28 4.72 1.85 -14.21
C LEU A 28 4.05 1.65 -15.58
N LYS A 29 3.00 2.41 -15.90
CA LYS A 29 2.17 2.21 -17.11
C LYS A 29 2.98 2.19 -18.41
N ASN A 30 4.03 3.03 -18.53
CA ASN A 30 4.87 3.11 -19.72
C ASN A 30 5.85 1.94 -19.83
N GLN A 31 6.02 1.18 -18.77
CA GLN A 31 6.96 0.07 -18.67
C GLN A 31 6.29 -1.31 -18.59
N LEU A 32 5.01 -1.39 -18.97
CA LEU A 32 4.28 -2.66 -18.97
C LEU A 32 4.74 -3.53 -20.15
N LYS A 33 4.85 -4.86 -19.90
CA LYS A 33 5.18 -5.86 -20.93
C LYS A 33 3.97 -6.31 -21.72
N TYR A 34 2.79 -6.26 -21.12
CA TYR A 34 1.54 -6.80 -21.65
C TYR A 34 0.46 -5.71 -21.69
N PRO A 35 -0.56 -5.86 -22.53
CA PRO A 35 -1.70 -4.96 -22.55
C PRO A 35 -2.44 -4.98 -21.20
N ILE A 36 -3.00 -3.85 -20.80
CA ILE A 36 -3.64 -3.65 -19.50
C ILE A 36 -4.70 -4.72 -19.23
N SER A 37 -5.49 -5.11 -20.23
CA SER A 37 -6.53 -6.14 -20.05
C SER A 37 -5.97 -7.47 -19.54
N LYS A 38 -4.85 -7.96 -20.12
CA LYS A 38 -4.19 -9.18 -19.66
C LYS A 38 -3.65 -9.04 -18.24
N ILE A 39 -3.09 -7.88 -17.92
CA ILE A 39 -2.55 -7.61 -16.58
C ILE A 39 -3.69 -7.61 -15.55
N VAL A 40 -4.78 -6.90 -15.83
CA VAL A 40 -5.94 -6.85 -14.93
C VAL A 40 -6.50 -8.27 -14.71
N THR A 41 -6.65 -9.06 -15.76
CA THR A 41 -7.12 -10.46 -15.63
C THR A 41 -6.18 -11.28 -14.76
N LEU A 42 -4.84 -11.16 -14.99
CA LEU A 42 -3.84 -11.86 -14.18
C LEU A 42 -3.94 -11.49 -12.71
N PHE A 43 -4.04 -10.19 -12.40
CA PHE A 43 -4.15 -9.72 -11.03
C PHE A 43 -5.44 -10.13 -10.35
N LEU A 44 -6.57 -10.09 -11.05
CA LEU A 44 -7.85 -10.56 -10.53
C LEU A 44 -7.83 -12.07 -10.26
N CYS A 45 -7.30 -12.88 -11.18
CA CYS A 45 -7.15 -14.32 -10.97
C CYS A 45 -6.23 -14.61 -9.77
N SER A 46 -5.08 -13.92 -9.70
CA SER A 46 -4.15 -14.08 -8.58
C SER A 46 -4.77 -13.67 -7.25
N PHE A 47 -5.54 -12.57 -7.22
CA PHE A 47 -6.27 -12.13 -6.04
C PHE A 47 -7.28 -13.19 -5.58
N ILE A 48 -8.08 -13.74 -6.49
CA ILE A 48 -9.08 -14.75 -6.15
C ILE A 48 -8.40 -15.99 -5.59
N ILE A 49 -7.33 -16.49 -6.22
CA ILE A 49 -6.60 -17.69 -5.80
C ILE A 49 -5.93 -17.45 -4.44
N LEU A 50 -5.11 -16.42 -4.32
CA LEU A 50 -4.36 -16.13 -3.10
C LEU A 50 -5.30 -15.74 -1.96
N GLY A 51 -6.25 -14.86 -2.18
CA GLY A 51 -7.21 -14.45 -1.16
C GLY A 51 -8.06 -15.62 -0.65
N SER A 52 -8.47 -16.54 -1.55
CA SER A 52 -9.18 -17.76 -1.12
C SER A 52 -8.29 -18.69 -0.32
N LEU A 53 -7.05 -18.94 -0.78
CA LEU A 53 -6.10 -19.79 -0.08
C LEU A 53 -5.77 -19.24 1.31
N SER A 54 -5.46 -17.96 1.38
CA SER A 54 -5.14 -17.23 2.61
C SER A 54 -6.32 -17.25 3.59
N SER A 55 -7.55 -17.09 3.09
CA SER A 55 -8.76 -17.15 3.91
C SER A 55 -9.03 -18.57 4.44
N ILE A 56 -8.76 -19.60 3.65
CA ILE A 56 -8.83 -21.00 4.09
C ILE A 56 -7.82 -21.25 5.21
N VAL A 57 -6.57 -20.81 5.03
CA VAL A 57 -5.50 -20.95 6.03
C VAL A 57 -5.88 -20.24 7.33
N MET A 58 -6.35 -19.00 7.26
CA MET A 58 -6.79 -18.26 8.44
C MET A 58 -7.93 -18.95 9.18
N THR A 59 -8.90 -19.47 8.43
CA THR A 59 -10.07 -20.14 9.02
C THR A 59 -9.72 -21.50 9.61
N ALA A 60 -8.87 -22.30 8.92
CA ALA A 60 -8.48 -23.62 9.34
C ALA A 60 -7.59 -23.63 10.59
N PHE A 61 -6.69 -22.62 10.71
CA PHE A 61 -5.75 -22.50 11.83
C PHE A 61 -6.18 -21.47 12.88
N ASP A 62 -7.38 -20.92 12.77
CA ASP A 62 -7.93 -19.86 13.64
C ASP A 62 -6.94 -18.67 13.82
N ILE A 63 -6.26 -18.30 12.74
CA ILE A 63 -5.30 -17.20 12.74
C ILE A 63 -6.07 -15.89 12.81
N GLN A 64 -5.95 -15.19 13.92
CA GLN A 64 -6.62 -13.90 14.13
C GLN A 64 -5.82 -12.71 13.58
N ASN A 65 -4.50 -12.84 13.44
CA ASN A 65 -3.65 -11.77 12.96
C ASN A 65 -3.48 -11.88 11.44
N LEU A 66 -4.17 -11.01 10.71
CA LEU A 66 -4.13 -10.90 9.25
C LEU A 66 -2.70 -10.77 8.70
N ASN A 67 -1.80 -10.09 9.42
CA ASN A 67 -0.46 -9.79 8.93
C ASN A 67 0.36 -11.06 8.64
N PHE A 68 0.14 -12.16 9.38
CA PHE A 68 0.87 -13.42 9.14
C PHE A 68 0.65 -13.98 7.74
N VAL A 69 -0.51 -13.71 7.16
CA VAL A 69 -0.87 -14.21 5.84
C VAL A 69 -0.72 -13.12 4.77
N LEU A 70 -0.98 -11.88 5.14
CA LEU A 70 -0.86 -10.73 4.23
C LEU A 70 0.60 -10.52 3.78
N PHE A 71 1.60 -10.67 4.66
CA PHE A 71 3.00 -10.48 4.28
C PHE A 71 3.48 -11.45 3.19
N PRO A 72 3.26 -12.78 3.28
CA PRO A 72 3.56 -13.69 2.18
C PRO A 72 2.84 -13.30 0.88
N ASP A 73 1.57 -12.93 0.95
CA ASP A 73 0.80 -12.51 -0.22
C ASP A 73 1.39 -11.25 -0.86
N LEU A 74 1.81 -10.25 -0.08
CA LEU A 74 2.48 -9.06 -0.58
C LEU A 74 3.78 -9.39 -1.33
N VAL A 75 4.57 -10.34 -0.84
CA VAL A 75 5.78 -10.81 -1.53
C VAL A 75 5.44 -11.41 -2.89
N ILE A 76 4.40 -12.27 -2.95
CA ILE A 76 3.94 -12.85 -4.21
C ILE A 76 3.46 -11.77 -5.17
N PHE A 77 2.69 -10.78 -4.69
CA PHE A 77 2.23 -9.65 -5.50
C PHE A 77 3.38 -8.78 -6.00
N PHE A 78 4.44 -8.57 -5.22
CA PHE A 78 5.65 -7.91 -5.70
C PHE A 78 6.25 -8.62 -6.90
N PHE A 79 6.41 -9.94 -6.84
CA PHE A 79 6.92 -10.73 -7.97
C PHE A 79 5.99 -10.71 -9.17
N LEU A 80 4.67 -10.67 -8.97
CA LEU A 80 3.70 -10.49 -10.06
C LEU A 80 3.89 -9.12 -10.75
N ILE A 81 4.00 -8.02 -9.99
CA ILE A 81 4.26 -6.68 -10.54
C ILE A 81 5.57 -6.70 -11.34
N LYS A 82 6.63 -7.29 -10.78
CA LYS A 82 7.92 -7.41 -11.45
C LYS A 82 7.84 -8.23 -12.74
N SER A 83 7.04 -9.27 -12.78
CA SER A 83 6.89 -10.14 -13.95
C SER A 83 6.22 -9.42 -15.13
N VAL A 84 5.26 -8.54 -14.86
CA VAL A 84 4.48 -7.82 -15.89
C VAL A 84 5.11 -6.49 -16.32
N THR A 85 6.21 -6.06 -15.67
CA THR A 85 6.90 -4.79 -15.97
C THR A 85 8.30 -4.99 -16.53
N LYS A 86 8.74 -4.07 -17.42
CA LYS A 86 10.11 -3.99 -17.94
C LYS A 86 11.06 -3.26 -16.98
N ALA A 87 10.51 -2.53 -16.00
CA ALA A 87 11.28 -1.75 -15.05
C ALA A 87 12.29 -2.61 -14.28
N GLY A 88 13.43 -2.03 -13.94
CA GLY A 88 14.43 -2.67 -13.09
C GLY A 88 13.87 -3.04 -11.71
N THR A 89 14.46 -4.04 -11.06
CA THR A 89 13.98 -4.54 -9.75
C THR A 89 13.94 -3.43 -8.70
N ALA A 90 14.96 -2.57 -8.66
CA ALA A 90 15.02 -1.46 -7.70
C ALA A 90 13.86 -0.44 -7.89
N ARG A 91 13.51 -0.12 -9.14
CA ARG A 91 12.36 0.76 -9.45
C ARG A 91 11.04 0.13 -9.02
N CYS A 92 10.84 -1.15 -9.36
CA CYS A 92 9.64 -1.89 -8.94
C CYS A 92 9.53 -1.96 -7.42
N LEU A 93 10.65 -2.19 -6.72
CA LEU A 93 10.71 -2.25 -5.26
C LEU A 93 10.33 -0.90 -4.64
N PHE A 94 10.90 0.20 -5.14
CA PHE A 94 10.57 1.54 -4.68
C PHE A 94 9.08 1.85 -4.82
N VAL A 95 8.49 1.61 -6.00
CA VAL A 95 7.06 1.84 -6.24
C VAL A 95 6.21 0.97 -5.30
N PHE A 96 6.55 -0.31 -5.20
CA PHE A 96 5.81 -1.25 -4.36
C PHE A 96 5.82 -0.84 -2.89
N ILE A 97 6.99 -0.52 -2.33
CA ILE A 97 7.13 -0.10 -0.92
C ILE A 97 6.44 1.24 -0.69
N SER A 98 6.55 2.19 -1.61
CA SER A 98 5.84 3.47 -1.51
C SER A 98 4.32 3.29 -1.46
N VAL A 99 3.77 2.36 -2.24
CA VAL A 99 2.35 2.04 -2.20
C VAL A 99 1.98 1.28 -0.92
N CYS A 100 2.82 0.36 -0.43
CA CYS A 100 2.61 -0.29 0.87
C CYS A 100 2.59 0.74 2.02
N CYS A 101 3.50 1.74 1.97
CA CYS A 101 3.50 2.85 2.91
C CYS A 101 2.18 3.63 2.87
N LEU A 102 1.71 4.01 1.69
CA LEU A 102 0.43 4.71 1.51
C LEU A 102 -0.75 3.90 2.08
N ILE A 103 -0.79 2.59 1.84
CA ILE A 103 -1.83 1.72 2.39
C ILE A 103 -1.73 1.58 3.90
N SER A 104 -0.53 1.61 4.47
CA SER A 104 -0.35 1.64 5.92
C SER A 104 -0.99 2.88 6.55
N PHE A 105 -0.93 4.04 5.88
CA PHE A 105 -1.67 5.24 6.29
C PHE A 105 -3.18 5.02 6.24
N PHE A 106 -3.70 4.46 5.14
CA PHE A 106 -5.13 4.16 5.06
C PHE A 106 -5.56 3.19 6.15
N SER A 107 -4.71 2.23 6.52
CA SER A 107 -4.94 1.34 7.65
C SER A 107 -5.10 2.11 8.95
N LEU A 108 -4.18 3.04 9.24
CA LEU A 108 -4.23 3.86 10.45
C LEU A 108 -5.52 4.69 10.52
N TYR A 109 -5.87 5.38 9.43
CA TYR A 109 -7.10 6.18 9.38
C TYR A 109 -8.37 5.33 9.41
N SER A 110 -8.35 4.13 8.84
CA SER A 110 -9.47 3.19 8.89
C SER A 110 -9.73 2.71 10.31
N TYR A 111 -8.67 2.44 11.09
CA TYR A 111 -8.79 2.13 12.52
C TYR A 111 -9.45 3.27 13.28
N PHE A 112 -9.10 4.50 12.97
CA PHE A 112 -9.73 5.65 13.60
C PHE A 112 -11.21 5.78 13.25
N ILE A 113 -11.52 5.81 12.01
CA ILE A 113 -12.91 5.93 11.58
C ILE A 113 -13.73 4.78 12.18
N ASN A 114 -13.20 3.55 12.16
CA ASN A 114 -13.89 2.40 12.70
C ASN A 114 -14.11 2.48 14.22
N SER A 115 -13.23 3.19 14.95
CA SER A 115 -13.37 3.41 16.40
C SER A 115 -14.62 4.21 16.79
N PHE A 116 -15.21 4.96 15.86
CA PHE A 116 -16.48 5.66 16.10
C PHE A 116 -17.71 4.74 15.99
N PHE A 117 -17.56 3.62 15.29
CA PHE A 117 -18.66 2.68 15.04
C PHE A 117 -18.62 1.44 15.92
N GLN A 118 -17.45 1.12 16.47
CA GLN A 118 -17.27 -0.08 17.31
C GLN A 118 -16.51 0.26 18.58
N GLU A 119 -16.98 -0.29 19.72
CA GLU A 119 -16.37 -0.03 21.04
C GLU A 119 -15.16 -0.92 21.31
N GLU A 120 -15.12 -2.12 20.73
CA GLU A 120 -14.03 -3.09 20.93
C GLU A 120 -13.30 -3.39 19.62
N ILE A 121 -11.98 -3.42 19.68
CA ILE A 121 -11.18 -4.04 18.62
C ILE A 121 -11.43 -5.53 18.72
N SER A 122 -12.25 -6.07 17.83
CA SER A 122 -12.09 -7.47 17.50
C SER A 122 -10.73 -7.61 16.81
N ARG A 123 -9.76 -8.25 17.45
CA ARG A 123 -8.46 -8.58 16.83
C ARG A 123 -8.63 -9.49 15.60
N GLY A 124 -9.86 -9.95 15.36
CA GLY A 124 -10.26 -10.72 14.22
C GLY A 124 -10.53 -9.85 12.99
N VAL A 125 -10.78 -10.50 11.90
CA VAL A 125 -11.14 -9.91 10.61
C VAL A 125 -12.40 -9.06 10.77
N ASN A 126 -12.28 -7.76 10.52
CA ASN A 126 -13.38 -6.81 10.65
C ASN A 126 -13.79 -6.27 9.28
N THR A 127 -14.97 -6.66 8.82
CA THR A 127 -15.50 -6.25 7.50
C THR A 127 -15.69 -4.75 7.40
N SER A 128 -16.14 -4.08 8.47
CA SER A 128 -16.34 -2.62 8.48
C SER A 128 -15.01 -1.89 8.29
N TYR A 129 -13.96 -2.33 8.98
CA TYR A 129 -12.61 -1.81 8.82
C TYR A 129 -12.11 -1.96 7.38
N SER A 130 -12.28 -3.14 6.78
CA SER A 130 -11.84 -3.42 5.40
C SER A 130 -12.59 -2.57 4.37
N LEU A 131 -13.90 -2.34 4.58
CA LEU A 131 -14.69 -1.46 3.72
C LEU A 131 -14.27 0.01 3.82
N ILE A 132 -13.99 0.50 5.03
CA ILE A 132 -13.50 1.87 5.24
C ILE A 132 -12.13 2.03 4.58
N GLN A 133 -11.22 1.08 4.76
CA GLN A 133 -9.90 1.10 4.16
C GLN A 133 -9.98 1.10 2.63
N MET A 134 -10.85 0.28 2.04
CA MET A 134 -11.09 0.27 0.60
C MET A 134 -11.66 1.60 0.12
N GLY A 135 -12.64 2.18 0.82
CA GLY A 135 -13.23 3.47 0.50
C GLY A 135 -12.19 4.60 0.49
N LEU A 136 -11.34 4.66 1.52
CA LEU A 136 -10.22 5.61 1.59
C LEU A 136 -9.23 5.41 0.45
N SER A 137 -8.90 4.16 0.11
CA SER A 137 -7.98 3.86 -0.99
C SER A 137 -8.53 4.30 -2.33
N VAL A 138 -9.83 4.10 -2.59
CA VAL A 138 -10.49 4.54 -3.83
C VAL A 138 -10.56 6.07 -3.90
N ALA A 139 -10.90 6.75 -2.80
CA ALA A 139 -10.92 8.21 -2.74
C ALA A 139 -9.52 8.80 -2.99
N ALA A 140 -8.50 8.23 -2.36
CA ALA A 140 -7.10 8.64 -2.57
C ALA A 140 -6.63 8.36 -4.01
N MET A 141 -7.06 7.26 -4.62
CA MET A 141 -6.76 6.99 -6.03
C MET A 141 -7.24 8.15 -6.92
N GLY A 142 -8.49 8.62 -6.72
CA GLY A 142 -9.01 9.77 -7.45
C GLY A 142 -8.15 11.03 -7.27
N ALA A 143 -7.72 11.31 -6.03
CA ALA A 143 -6.91 12.48 -5.71
C ALA A 143 -5.45 12.37 -6.22
N LEU A 144 -4.88 11.17 -6.24
CA LEU A 144 -3.47 10.95 -6.59
C LEU A 144 -3.24 10.68 -8.08
N VAL A 145 -4.28 10.36 -8.86
CA VAL A 145 -4.16 10.15 -10.32
C VAL A 145 -3.39 11.27 -11.04
N PRO A 146 -3.61 12.57 -10.76
CA PRO A 146 -2.85 13.64 -11.41
C PRO A 146 -1.34 13.57 -11.10
N LEU A 147 -0.97 13.14 -9.89
CA LEU A 147 0.43 13.04 -9.44
C LEU A 147 1.14 11.84 -10.07
N THR A 148 0.41 10.83 -10.56
CA THR A 148 1.02 9.65 -11.19
C THR A 148 1.81 9.99 -12.44
N LYS A 149 1.51 11.11 -13.11
CA LYS A 149 2.27 11.57 -14.28
C LYS A 149 3.71 11.95 -13.92
N TYR A 150 3.88 12.71 -12.83
CA TYR A 150 5.21 13.10 -12.31
C TYR A 150 5.99 11.89 -11.84
N TYR A 151 5.29 10.97 -11.16
CA TYR A 151 5.90 9.74 -10.67
C TYR A 151 6.37 8.83 -11.82
N ALA A 152 5.56 8.68 -12.86
CA ALA A 152 5.92 7.93 -14.06
C ALA A 152 7.10 8.59 -14.79
N TRP A 153 7.11 9.92 -14.92
CA TRP A 153 8.21 10.66 -15.51
C TRP A 153 9.52 10.41 -14.74
N MET A 154 9.49 10.48 -13.41
CA MET A 154 10.65 10.21 -12.57
C MET A 154 11.18 8.78 -12.78
N ILE A 155 10.28 7.77 -12.82
CA ILE A 155 10.64 6.38 -13.05
C ILE A 155 11.28 6.16 -14.42
N ASP A 156 10.80 6.87 -15.43
CA ASP A 156 11.29 6.72 -16.80
C ASP A 156 12.65 7.42 -17.04
N ASN A 157 12.89 8.56 -16.42
CA ASN A 157 14.06 9.40 -16.67
C ASN A 157 15.27 9.12 -15.76
N ILE A 158 15.06 8.70 -14.50
CA ILE A 158 16.18 8.39 -13.60
C ILE A 158 16.73 7.00 -13.89
N ASN A 159 17.89 6.93 -14.56
CA ASN A 159 18.50 5.67 -14.99
C ASN A 159 19.49 5.05 -13.96
N ILE A 160 19.83 5.77 -12.89
CA ILE A 160 20.82 5.32 -11.90
C ILE A 160 20.17 4.29 -10.96
N GLY A 161 20.45 2.99 -11.20
CA GLY A 161 19.80 1.89 -10.49
C GLY A 161 20.01 1.90 -8.96
N LYS A 162 21.19 2.33 -8.49
CA LYS A 162 21.50 2.37 -7.04
C LYS A 162 20.69 3.42 -6.27
N VAL A 163 20.33 4.52 -6.91
CA VAL A 163 19.55 5.62 -6.31
C VAL A 163 18.17 5.14 -5.87
N TRP A 164 17.57 4.20 -6.60
CA TRP A 164 16.27 3.65 -6.26
C TRP A 164 16.24 2.86 -4.95
N TYR A 165 17.34 2.19 -4.60
CA TYR A 165 17.45 1.54 -3.29
C TYR A 165 17.53 2.58 -2.16
N LEU A 166 18.27 3.68 -2.38
CA LEU A 166 18.34 4.79 -1.43
C LEU A 166 16.96 5.44 -1.23
N PHE A 167 16.25 5.71 -2.32
CA PHE A 167 14.89 6.25 -2.27
C PHE A 167 13.91 5.31 -1.56
N SER A 168 14.13 4.00 -1.60
CA SER A 168 13.28 3.03 -0.90
C SER A 168 13.42 3.07 0.62
N ILE A 169 14.52 3.60 1.15
CA ILE A 169 14.75 3.69 2.61
C ILE A 169 13.67 4.57 3.25
N LEU A 170 13.34 5.70 2.62
CA LEU A 170 12.36 6.64 3.17
C LEU A 170 10.98 5.96 3.34
N PRO A 171 10.29 5.46 2.30
CA PRO A 171 9.00 4.83 2.48
C PRO A 171 9.04 3.58 3.39
N ILE A 172 10.18 2.86 3.50
CA ILE A 172 10.34 1.79 4.49
C ILE A 172 10.26 2.35 5.91
N ALA A 173 11.05 3.40 6.20
CA ALA A 173 11.07 4.03 7.52
C ALA A 173 9.67 4.54 7.90
N LEU A 174 8.97 5.16 6.94
CA LEU A 174 7.61 5.68 7.10
C LEU A 174 6.59 4.57 7.37
N MET A 175 6.64 3.51 6.60
CA MET A 175 5.77 2.34 6.77
C MET A 175 5.99 1.71 8.16
N MET A 176 7.24 1.55 8.60
CA MET A 176 7.56 1.01 9.92
C MET A 176 7.06 1.93 11.04
N SER A 177 7.25 3.24 10.91
CA SER A 177 6.73 4.24 11.85
C SER A 177 5.21 4.18 11.95
N THR A 178 4.51 4.09 10.80
CA THR A 178 3.05 3.99 10.77
C THR A 178 2.55 2.71 11.42
N ILE A 179 3.15 1.56 11.11
CA ILE A 179 2.79 0.25 11.69
C ILE A 179 3.00 0.29 13.21
N TYR A 180 4.09 0.91 13.68
CA TYR A 180 4.35 1.05 15.12
C TYR A 180 3.34 1.97 15.81
N THR A 181 2.77 2.94 15.09
CA THR A 181 1.79 3.89 15.61
C THR A 181 0.37 3.28 15.67
N ILE A 182 0.09 2.18 14.94
CA ILE A 182 -1.22 1.52 14.98
C ILE A 182 -1.47 0.99 16.40
N PRO A 183 -2.50 1.51 17.09
CA PRO A 183 -2.72 1.15 18.49
C PRO A 183 -3.26 -0.27 18.63
N ILE A 184 -2.87 -0.91 19.73
CA ILE A 184 -3.34 -2.25 20.09
C ILE A 184 -4.80 -2.22 20.59
N SER A 185 -5.31 -1.04 20.98
CA SER A 185 -6.64 -0.88 21.56
C SER A 185 -7.32 0.41 21.10
N TYR A 186 -8.60 0.38 20.75
CA TYR A 186 -9.41 1.57 20.40
C TYR A 186 -9.53 2.59 21.54
N ALA A 187 -9.45 2.16 22.80
CA ALA A 187 -9.42 3.07 23.93
C ALA A 187 -8.26 4.06 23.86
N ASN A 188 -7.09 3.61 23.38
CA ASN A 188 -5.91 4.46 23.20
C ASN A 188 -6.07 5.42 22.01
N ILE A 189 -6.87 5.08 21.02
CA ILE A 189 -7.17 5.93 19.87
C ILE A 189 -8.04 7.11 20.29
N ARG A 190 -9.09 6.88 21.08
CA ARG A 190 -10.03 7.92 21.54
C ARG A 190 -9.38 8.98 22.42
N VAL A 191 -8.27 8.69 23.08
CA VAL A 191 -7.55 9.64 23.96
C VAL A 191 -6.80 10.72 23.17
N GLY A 192 -6.82 10.71 21.83
CA GLY A 192 -6.33 11.82 20.98
C GLY A 192 -4.81 11.98 20.91
N LYS A 193 -4.04 11.52 21.90
CA LYS A 193 -2.58 11.70 21.94
C LYS A 193 -1.84 10.84 20.89
N VAL A 194 -2.31 9.63 20.63
CA VAL A 194 -1.74 8.74 19.62
C VAL A 194 -2.05 9.27 18.21
N TYR A 195 -3.22 9.89 18.06
CA TYR A 195 -3.66 10.48 16.81
C TYR A 195 -2.84 11.70 16.41
N ALA A 196 -2.65 12.63 17.35
CA ALA A 196 -1.84 13.81 17.11
C ALA A 196 -0.41 13.42 16.66
N LYS A 197 0.17 12.42 17.33
CA LYS A 197 1.50 11.89 16.92
C LYS A 197 1.47 11.26 15.53
N GLY A 198 0.52 10.37 15.24
CA GLY A 198 0.38 9.73 13.93
C GLY A 198 0.16 10.77 12.82
N PHE A 199 -0.72 11.75 13.06
CA PHE A 199 -1.00 12.81 12.11
C PHE A 199 0.22 13.73 11.85
N ILE A 200 0.94 14.12 12.90
CA ILE A 200 2.17 14.92 12.77
C ILE A 200 3.24 14.13 12.01
N ILE A 201 3.43 12.86 12.34
CA ILE A 201 4.35 11.97 11.64
C ILE A 201 3.95 11.90 10.16
N THR A 202 2.68 11.66 9.84
CA THR A 202 2.17 11.57 8.46
C THR A 202 2.41 12.84 7.66
N ILE A 203 2.13 14.03 8.24
CA ILE A 203 2.37 15.31 7.56
C ILE A 203 3.87 15.52 7.33
N PHE A 204 4.69 15.26 8.34
CA PHE A 204 6.14 15.40 8.23
C PHE A 204 6.71 14.47 7.16
N GLU A 205 6.22 13.27 7.09
CA GLU A 205 6.57 12.26 6.11
C GLU A 205 6.17 12.65 4.70
N LEU A 206 4.93 13.09 4.53
CA LEU A 206 4.44 13.60 3.24
C LEU A 206 5.27 14.80 2.78
N ALA A 207 5.58 15.71 3.70
CA ALA A 207 6.42 16.88 3.42
C ALA A 207 7.84 16.45 2.99
N LEU A 208 8.48 15.55 3.71
CA LEU A 208 9.80 15.00 3.33
C LEU A 208 9.75 14.32 1.97
N TYR A 209 8.71 13.55 1.70
CA TYR A 209 8.53 12.88 0.41
C TYR A 209 8.38 13.89 -0.73
N LEU A 210 7.59 14.94 -0.54
CA LEU A 210 7.43 16.03 -1.51
C LEU A 210 8.73 16.81 -1.72
N ILE A 211 9.47 17.11 -0.65
CA ILE A 211 10.78 17.78 -0.73
C ILE A 211 11.77 16.92 -1.52
N CYS A 212 11.85 15.63 -1.25
CA CYS A 212 12.72 14.73 -2.01
C CYS A 212 12.33 14.67 -3.49
N LEU A 213 11.04 14.68 -3.82
CA LEU A 213 10.56 14.70 -5.20
C LEU A 213 10.91 16.01 -5.91
N LEU A 214 10.72 17.16 -5.24
CA LEU A 214 11.03 18.49 -5.80
C LEU A 214 12.54 18.65 -5.98
N TYR A 215 13.33 18.27 -4.99
CA TYR A 215 14.79 18.39 -5.06
C TYR A 215 15.40 17.51 -6.18
N THR A 216 14.83 16.32 -6.42
CA THR A 216 15.27 15.48 -7.52
C THR A 216 14.83 16.00 -8.88
N SER A 217 13.70 16.72 -8.95
CA SER A 217 13.26 17.39 -10.18
C SER A 217 14.19 18.56 -10.52
N ASP A 218 14.50 19.42 -9.55
CA ASP A 218 15.39 20.57 -9.75
C ASP A 218 16.83 20.14 -10.11
N ALA A 219 17.37 19.11 -9.44
CA ALA A 219 18.68 18.55 -9.77
C ALA A 219 18.74 17.90 -11.16
N ALA A 220 17.61 17.39 -11.68
CA ALA A 220 17.53 16.87 -13.02
C ALA A 220 17.48 18.00 -14.08
N ASP A 221 16.85 19.12 -13.77
CA ASP A 221 16.78 20.31 -14.66
C ASP A 221 18.12 21.05 -14.71
N GLU A 222 18.84 21.15 -13.58
CA GLU A 222 20.18 21.75 -13.53
C GLU A 222 21.23 20.88 -14.26
N GLY A 223 21.10 19.55 -14.25
CA GLY A 223 21.98 18.63 -14.95
C GLY A 223 21.84 18.66 -16.48
N LEU A 224 20.75 19.23 -17.01
CA LEU A 224 20.51 19.39 -18.45
C LEU A 224 20.99 20.76 -18.99
N GLY A 225 21.44 21.64 -18.11
CA GLY A 225 21.86 23.02 -18.46
C GLY A 225 23.36 23.24 -18.62
N VAL A 226 24.17 22.18 -18.64
CA VAL A 226 25.64 22.25 -18.83
C VAL A 226 26.02 21.55 -20.11
N ASP A 227 25.86 22.24 -21.24
CA ASP A 227 26.60 22.08 -22.50
C ASP A 227 26.92 23.45 -23.09
#